data_932a9f03c6601dfcdfc51bbb6894db2f
#
_entry.id   932a9f03c6601dfcdfc51bbb6894db2f
#
_cell.length_a   1.000
_cell.length_b   1.000
_cell.length_c   1.000
_cell.angle_alpha   90.00
_cell.angle_beta   90.00
_cell.angle_gamma   90.00
#
_symmetry.space_group_name_H-M   'P 1'
#
loop_
_entity.id
_entity.type
_entity.pdbx_description
1 polymer ?
#
loop_
_entity_poly.entity_id
_entity_poly.type
_entity_poly.pdbx_seq_one_letter_code
_entity_poly.pdbx_strand_id
1 'polypeptide(L)'
;MPDKIVPLRNVQVTDLHWRQQYLKSLQMKDAHSIGPGKIIRRKRDGSLEYLGDELTIEEPLEIRIGRKTLATTMRTPGHDDELAAGFLVSEAIVREPREIAGISETRDNVVIVDLAAGVKVKLNSVQRFGTISSSCGICGKTSIDAIRQNFAAIKSVNVRIHIDTLLSLPRKLREAQIDFARTGGIHAAGIFDMNGELKIAREDIGRHNAVDKVIGRSLLDGTLPSGRHVLLVSGRASFEIVQKTLAAGIPIIAAVSAPSSLAVDFARESNQTLIGFLRPPAFNIYSHVERVILEAR
;
A
#
# COMPACT_ATOMS: atom_id res chain seq x y z
N MET A 1 -39.58 2.49 30.07
CA MET A 1 -40.38 2.37 28.84
C MET A 1 -39.52 1.66 27.81
N PRO A 2 -39.93 0.49 27.29
CA PRO A 2 -39.10 -0.27 26.38
C PRO A 2 -39.09 0.35 24.98
N ASP A 3 -37.89 0.40 24.39
CA ASP A 3 -37.60 0.89 23.04
C ASP A 3 -38.48 0.21 21.99
N LYS A 4 -39.27 1.02 21.28
CA LYS A 4 -40.01 0.54 20.11
C LYS A 4 -39.02 0.24 18.99
N ILE A 5 -38.69 -1.03 18.83
CA ILE A 5 -38.08 -1.55 17.61
C ILE A 5 -39.07 -1.35 16.47
N VAL A 6 -38.83 -0.39 15.60
CA VAL A 6 -39.58 -0.22 14.36
C VAL A 6 -39.24 -1.38 13.44
N PRO A 7 -40.20 -2.25 13.08
CA PRO A 7 -39.90 -3.37 12.19
C PRO A 7 -39.56 -2.87 10.78
N LEU A 8 -38.47 -3.36 10.21
CA LEU A 8 -38.02 -3.14 8.84
C LEU A 8 -38.95 -3.80 7.78
N ARG A 9 -40.24 -3.75 7.98
CA ARG A 9 -41.23 -4.23 6.99
C ARG A 9 -41.64 -3.05 6.10
N ASN A 10 -41.28 -3.17 4.81
CA ASN A 10 -41.60 -2.33 3.64
C ASN A 10 -40.49 -1.42 3.14
N VAL A 11 -39.23 -1.87 3.10
CA VAL A 11 -38.29 -1.35 2.11
C VAL A 11 -38.34 -2.31 0.90
N GLN A 12 -39.24 -2.09 -0.02
CA GLN A 12 -39.15 -2.71 -1.34
C GLN A 12 -37.95 -2.06 -2.05
N VAL A 13 -36.82 -2.77 -2.10
CA VAL A 13 -35.67 -2.43 -2.94
C VAL A 13 -36.06 -2.81 -4.37
N THR A 14 -36.95 -2.06 -4.97
CA THR A 14 -37.28 -2.14 -6.39
C THR A 14 -36.64 -0.97 -7.13
N ASP A 15 -35.31 -0.99 -7.21
CA ASP A 15 -34.65 -0.10 -8.15
C ASP A 15 -33.77 -0.89 -9.12
N LEU A 16 -34.44 -1.49 -10.11
CA LEU A 16 -33.83 -2.12 -11.28
C LEU A 16 -32.84 -1.17 -12.00
N HIS A 17 -33.04 0.13 -11.87
CA HIS A 17 -32.21 1.14 -12.50
C HIS A 17 -30.81 1.20 -11.88
N TRP A 18 -30.69 1.08 -10.54
CA TRP A 18 -29.40 1.00 -9.87
C TRP A 18 -28.64 -0.27 -10.25
N ARG A 19 -29.33 -1.41 -10.28
CA ARG A 19 -28.72 -2.69 -10.68
C ARG A 19 -28.19 -2.64 -12.11
N GLN A 20 -28.91 -1.97 -13.01
CA GLN A 20 -28.46 -1.75 -14.40
C GLN A 20 -27.28 -0.76 -14.47
N GLN A 21 -27.27 0.31 -13.67
CA GLN A 21 -26.15 1.24 -13.59
C GLN A 21 -24.90 0.56 -12.97
N TYR A 22 -25.07 -0.23 -11.92
CA TYR A 22 -24.01 -1.02 -11.33
C TYR A 22 -23.44 -2.06 -12.31
N LEU A 23 -24.30 -2.78 -13.01
CA LEU A 23 -23.89 -3.73 -14.05
C LEU A 23 -23.26 -3.03 -15.27
N LYS A 24 -23.70 -1.83 -15.62
CA LYS A 24 -23.04 -1.01 -16.65
C LYS A 24 -21.66 -0.51 -16.19
N SER A 25 -21.50 -0.11 -14.94
CA SER A 25 -20.18 0.27 -14.39
C SER A 25 -19.19 -0.89 -14.38
N LEU A 26 -19.67 -2.12 -14.14
CA LEU A 26 -18.88 -3.34 -14.27
C LEU A 26 -18.52 -3.70 -15.73
N GLN A 27 -19.27 -3.18 -16.71
CA GLN A 27 -19.03 -3.40 -18.13
C GLN A 27 -18.13 -2.35 -18.80
N MET A 28 -17.98 -1.18 -18.18
CA MET A 28 -17.04 -0.15 -18.63
C MET A 28 -15.66 -0.43 -18.05
N LYS A 29 -14.77 -0.92 -18.90
CA LYS A 29 -13.45 -1.45 -18.59
C LYS A 29 -12.34 -0.41 -18.40
N ASP A 30 -12.65 0.71 -17.79
CA ASP A 30 -11.63 1.52 -17.17
C ASP A 30 -11.58 1.09 -15.69
N ALA A 31 -10.39 0.78 -15.18
CA ALA A 31 -10.21 0.32 -13.81
C ALA A 31 -10.71 1.38 -12.82
N HIS A 32 -11.97 1.29 -12.43
CA HIS A 32 -12.56 2.23 -11.50
C HIS A 32 -12.16 1.85 -10.07
N SER A 33 -11.48 2.75 -9.40
CA SER A 33 -11.12 2.65 -7.97
C SER A 33 -12.32 2.91 -7.05
N ILE A 34 -13.37 3.54 -7.56
CA ILE A 34 -14.52 4.02 -6.80
C ILE A 34 -15.82 3.55 -7.48
N GLY A 35 -16.75 3.08 -6.67
CA GLY A 35 -18.09 2.66 -7.08
C GLY A 35 -19.19 3.37 -6.29
N PRO A 36 -20.43 3.39 -6.84
CA PRO A 36 -21.57 3.99 -6.17
C PRO A 36 -22.06 3.15 -5.00
N GLY A 37 -22.42 3.80 -3.89
CA GLY A 37 -23.08 3.22 -2.73
C GLY A 37 -24.39 3.90 -2.38
N LYS A 38 -25.24 3.22 -1.62
CA LYS A 38 -26.42 3.82 -0.98
C LYS A 38 -26.28 3.70 0.53
N ILE A 39 -26.50 4.81 1.23
CA ILE A 39 -26.36 4.86 2.68
C ILE A 39 -27.63 5.45 3.33
N ILE A 40 -27.80 5.11 4.60
CA ILE A 40 -28.73 5.79 5.50
C ILE A 40 -27.87 6.54 6.52
N ARG A 41 -27.91 7.86 6.47
CA ARG A 41 -27.19 8.72 7.39
C ARG A 41 -28.09 9.14 8.53
N ARG A 42 -27.67 8.86 9.77
CA ARG A 42 -28.31 9.44 10.96
C ARG A 42 -27.68 10.79 11.25
N LYS A 43 -28.51 11.85 11.24
CA LYS A 43 -28.11 13.21 11.60
C LYS A 43 -28.02 13.38 13.13
N ARG A 44 -27.40 14.48 13.56
CA ARG A 44 -27.27 14.80 15.01
C ARG A 44 -28.62 14.99 15.72
N ASP A 45 -29.64 15.46 15.00
CA ASP A 45 -31.02 15.61 15.48
C ASP A 45 -31.81 14.30 15.56
N GLY A 46 -31.17 13.16 15.18
CA GLY A 46 -31.79 11.82 15.19
C GLY A 46 -32.51 11.46 13.90
N SER A 47 -32.73 12.40 12.97
CA SER A 47 -33.37 12.12 11.69
C SER A 47 -32.53 11.22 10.79
N LEU A 48 -33.19 10.47 9.89
CA LEU A 48 -32.56 9.59 8.91
C LEU A 48 -32.69 10.20 7.51
N GLU A 49 -31.61 10.10 6.75
CA GLU A 49 -31.53 10.60 5.38
C GLU A 49 -30.98 9.49 4.46
N TYR A 50 -31.62 9.27 3.33
CA TYR A 50 -31.17 8.32 2.30
C TYR A 50 -30.34 9.09 1.27
N LEU A 51 -29.10 8.66 1.08
CA LEU A 51 -28.13 9.35 0.23
C LEU A 51 -27.41 8.37 -0.69
N GLY A 52 -26.88 8.90 -1.81
CA GLY A 52 -25.81 8.24 -2.54
C GLY A 52 -24.48 8.48 -1.83
N ASP A 53 -23.56 7.54 -1.93
CA ASP A 53 -22.19 7.64 -1.44
C ASP A 53 -21.22 7.06 -2.47
N GLU A 54 -19.94 7.34 -2.31
CA GLU A 54 -18.86 6.79 -3.11
C GLU A 54 -18.04 5.83 -2.24
N LEU A 55 -17.88 4.59 -2.70
CA LEU A 55 -17.19 3.55 -1.98
C LEU A 55 -15.93 3.14 -2.74
N THR A 56 -14.83 2.93 -2.01
CA THR A 56 -13.63 2.30 -2.56
C THR A 56 -13.97 0.90 -3.04
N ILE A 57 -13.60 0.58 -4.29
CA ILE A 57 -13.76 -0.77 -4.84
C ILE A 57 -12.66 -1.66 -4.26
N GLU A 58 -13.07 -2.86 -3.83
CA GLU A 58 -12.19 -3.92 -3.35
C GLU A 58 -12.47 -5.19 -4.15
N GLU A 59 -11.44 -5.66 -4.88
CA GLU A 59 -11.53 -6.87 -5.72
C GLU A 59 -10.28 -7.75 -5.54
N PRO A 60 -10.40 -9.07 -5.72
CA PRO A 60 -9.24 -9.95 -5.72
C PRO A 60 -8.36 -9.66 -6.95
N LEU A 61 -7.04 -9.79 -6.76
CA LEU A 61 -6.05 -9.82 -7.83
C LEU A 61 -5.18 -11.06 -7.66
N GLU A 62 -5.08 -11.87 -8.71
CA GLU A 62 -4.16 -13.00 -8.76
C GLU A 62 -2.88 -12.60 -9.48
N ILE A 63 -1.74 -12.74 -8.80
CA ILE A 63 -0.40 -12.48 -9.35
C ILE A 63 0.23 -13.82 -9.76
N ARG A 64 0.66 -13.93 -11.01
CA ARG A 64 1.27 -15.13 -11.59
C ARG A 64 2.65 -14.87 -12.17
N ILE A 65 3.51 -15.89 -12.14
CA ILE A 65 4.67 -15.98 -13.03
C ILE A 65 4.38 -17.07 -14.04
N GLY A 66 4.21 -16.68 -15.31
CA GLY A 66 3.72 -17.56 -16.36
C GLY A 66 2.38 -18.21 -15.98
N ARG A 67 2.38 -19.55 -15.83
CA ARG A 67 1.16 -20.31 -15.46
C ARG A 67 1.01 -20.52 -13.95
N LYS A 68 1.98 -20.11 -13.13
CA LYS A 68 2.00 -20.42 -11.70
C LYS A 68 1.53 -19.24 -10.87
N THR A 69 0.48 -19.44 -10.07
CA THR A 69 0.00 -18.48 -9.09
C THR A 69 1.02 -18.31 -7.96
N LEU A 70 1.37 -17.07 -7.67
CA LEU A 70 2.23 -16.68 -6.54
C LEU A 70 1.41 -16.24 -5.34
N ALA A 71 0.43 -15.40 -5.58
CA ALA A 71 -0.40 -14.81 -4.54
C ALA A 71 -1.76 -14.39 -5.09
N THR A 72 -2.74 -14.32 -4.19
CA THR A 72 -4.01 -13.62 -4.42
C THR A 72 -4.17 -12.60 -3.32
N THR A 73 -4.40 -11.34 -3.67
CA THR A 73 -4.59 -10.24 -2.72
C THR A 73 -5.87 -9.48 -3.02
N MET A 74 -6.51 -8.93 -1.99
CA MET A 74 -7.59 -7.95 -2.16
C MET A 74 -6.99 -6.58 -2.38
N ARG A 75 -7.40 -5.88 -3.45
CA ARG A 75 -6.85 -4.58 -3.82
C ARG A 75 -7.90 -3.62 -4.37
N THR A 76 -7.61 -2.35 -4.41
CA THR A 76 -8.34 -1.38 -5.25
C THR A 76 -7.81 -1.47 -6.67
N PRO A 77 -8.68 -1.65 -7.70
CA PRO A 77 -8.30 -1.71 -9.11
C PRO A 77 -7.45 -0.54 -9.57
N GLY A 78 -6.60 -0.80 -10.54
CA GLY A 78 -5.65 0.16 -11.13
C GLY A 78 -4.24 0.00 -10.63
N HIS A 79 -3.28 0.22 -11.54
CA HIS A 79 -1.84 0.01 -11.30
C HIS A 79 -1.51 -1.43 -10.87
N ASP A 80 -2.18 -2.41 -11.45
CA ASP A 80 -2.06 -3.80 -11.09
C ASP A 80 -0.70 -4.39 -11.55
N ASP A 81 -0.15 -3.88 -12.65
CA ASP A 81 1.22 -4.12 -13.13
C ASP A 81 2.26 -3.65 -12.08
N GLU A 82 2.08 -2.46 -11.54
CA GLU A 82 2.95 -1.90 -10.49
C GLU A 82 2.82 -2.72 -9.19
N LEU A 83 1.59 -3.10 -8.81
CA LEU A 83 1.36 -3.95 -7.64
C LEU A 83 2.08 -5.29 -7.78
N ALA A 84 1.98 -5.94 -8.94
CA ALA A 84 2.65 -7.21 -9.19
C ALA A 84 4.18 -7.06 -9.18
N ALA A 85 4.71 -6.04 -9.85
CA ALA A 85 6.15 -5.75 -9.88
C ALA A 85 6.71 -5.49 -8.47
N GLY A 86 6.02 -4.67 -7.67
CA GLY A 86 6.43 -4.36 -6.30
C GLY A 86 6.33 -5.56 -5.36
N PHE A 87 5.31 -6.40 -5.53
CA PHE A 87 5.21 -7.66 -4.82
C PHE A 87 6.43 -8.56 -5.10
N LEU A 88 6.85 -8.68 -6.36
CA LEU A 88 8.04 -9.47 -6.73
C LEU A 88 9.33 -8.92 -6.12
N VAL A 89 9.49 -7.58 -6.04
CA VAL A 89 10.61 -6.95 -5.32
C VAL A 89 10.57 -7.30 -3.84
N SER A 90 9.40 -7.15 -3.23
CA SER A 90 9.18 -7.39 -1.80
C SER A 90 9.44 -8.84 -1.40
N GLU A 91 9.21 -9.80 -2.31
CA GLU A 91 9.49 -11.23 -2.12
C GLU A 91 10.90 -11.64 -2.60
N ALA A 92 11.77 -10.68 -2.94
CA ALA A 92 13.14 -10.91 -3.43
C ALA A 92 13.21 -11.78 -4.70
N ILE A 93 12.17 -11.77 -5.53
CA ILE A 93 12.12 -12.50 -6.79
C ILE A 93 12.83 -11.71 -7.89
N VAL A 94 12.62 -10.38 -7.92
CA VAL A 94 13.27 -9.46 -8.85
C VAL A 94 13.90 -8.29 -8.07
N ARG A 95 14.95 -7.70 -8.64
CA ARG A 95 15.67 -6.55 -8.08
C ARG A 95 15.87 -5.42 -9.10
N GLU A 96 15.83 -5.74 -10.37
CA GLU A 96 16.11 -4.83 -11.47
C GLU A 96 15.04 -4.95 -12.57
N PRO A 97 14.74 -3.88 -13.31
CA PRO A 97 13.72 -3.89 -14.36
C PRO A 97 13.97 -4.96 -15.43
N ARG A 98 15.25 -5.18 -15.79
CA ARG A 98 15.66 -6.15 -16.82
C ARG A 98 15.35 -7.62 -16.47
N GLU A 99 15.00 -7.90 -15.22
CA GLU A 99 14.59 -9.26 -14.78
C GLU A 99 13.13 -9.55 -15.11
N ILE A 100 12.37 -8.54 -15.53
CA ILE A 100 11.00 -8.65 -16.03
C ILE A 100 11.03 -8.53 -17.56
N ALA A 101 10.61 -9.58 -18.25
CA ALA A 101 10.49 -9.58 -19.71
C ALA A 101 9.17 -8.92 -20.18
N GLY A 102 8.11 -9.04 -19.38
CA GLY A 102 6.82 -8.44 -19.66
C GLY A 102 5.84 -8.57 -18.51
N ILE A 103 4.84 -7.71 -18.49
CA ILE A 103 3.69 -7.79 -17.59
C ILE A 103 2.43 -7.67 -18.43
N SER A 104 1.48 -8.56 -18.22
CA SER A 104 0.19 -8.55 -18.91
C SER A 104 -0.95 -8.68 -17.90
N GLU A 105 -1.98 -7.88 -18.09
CA GLU A 105 -3.20 -7.91 -17.30
C GLU A 105 -4.30 -8.63 -18.07
N THR A 106 -5.04 -9.49 -17.41
CA THR A 106 -6.20 -10.17 -17.99
C THR A 106 -7.50 -9.53 -17.48
N ARG A 107 -8.59 -9.85 -18.18
CA ARG A 107 -9.93 -9.35 -17.81
C ARG A 107 -10.47 -9.93 -16.49
N ASP A 108 -9.85 -10.97 -15.97
CA ASP A 108 -10.34 -11.74 -14.82
C ASP A 108 -9.57 -11.42 -13.52
N ASN A 109 -9.08 -10.18 -13.39
CA ASN A 109 -8.26 -9.77 -12.24
C ASN A 109 -7.00 -10.65 -12.05
N VAL A 110 -6.31 -10.97 -13.14
CA VAL A 110 -5.06 -11.72 -13.13
C VAL A 110 -3.96 -10.90 -13.80
N VAL A 111 -2.85 -10.73 -13.10
CA VAL A 111 -1.61 -10.18 -13.65
C VAL A 111 -0.61 -11.30 -13.84
N ILE A 112 -0.09 -11.43 -15.05
CA ILE A 112 0.95 -12.40 -15.40
C ILE A 112 2.24 -11.65 -15.62
N VAL A 113 3.27 -12.02 -14.86
CA VAL A 113 4.62 -11.49 -15.03
C VAL A 113 5.47 -12.55 -15.71
N ASP A 114 6.05 -12.18 -16.84
CA ASP A 114 7.03 -12.99 -17.54
C ASP A 114 8.43 -12.53 -17.13
N LEU A 115 9.21 -13.44 -16.55
CA LEU A 115 10.57 -13.17 -16.13
C LEU A 115 11.55 -13.34 -17.28
N ALA A 116 12.61 -12.55 -17.28
CA ALA A 116 13.68 -12.67 -18.24
C ALA A 116 14.42 -14.03 -18.13
N ALA A 117 14.99 -14.47 -19.21
CA ALA A 117 15.75 -15.74 -19.25
C ALA A 117 16.89 -15.71 -18.21
N GLY A 118 16.98 -16.79 -17.43
CA GLY A 118 18.02 -16.97 -16.39
C GLY A 118 17.64 -16.48 -14.99
N VAL A 119 16.51 -15.79 -14.81
CA VAL A 119 15.99 -15.44 -13.49
C VAL A 119 15.50 -16.69 -12.77
N LYS A 120 16.16 -17.05 -11.66
CA LYS A 120 15.82 -18.25 -10.88
C LYS A 120 14.84 -17.89 -9.75
N VAL A 121 13.63 -18.40 -9.83
CA VAL A 121 12.65 -18.24 -8.76
C VAL A 121 12.74 -19.40 -7.78
N LYS A 122 13.08 -19.11 -6.52
CA LYS A 122 13.00 -20.08 -5.43
C LYS A 122 11.54 -20.21 -4.95
N LEU A 123 10.71 -20.87 -5.74
CA LEU A 123 9.27 -20.96 -5.51
C LEU A 123 8.88 -21.58 -4.16
N ASN A 124 9.72 -22.44 -3.59
CA ASN A 124 9.45 -23.08 -2.29
C ASN A 124 9.48 -22.11 -1.11
N SER A 125 10.13 -20.94 -1.25
CA SER A 125 10.12 -19.89 -0.24
C SER A 125 8.94 -18.93 -0.38
N VAL A 126 8.30 -18.90 -1.54
CA VAL A 126 7.17 -18.01 -1.89
C VAL A 126 5.81 -18.72 -1.79
N GLN A 127 5.79 -20.05 -1.71
CA GLN A 127 4.56 -20.85 -1.62
C GLN A 127 3.85 -20.65 -0.26
N ARG A 128 3.28 -19.50 -0.08
CA ARG A 128 2.26 -19.25 0.95
C ARG A 128 0.89 -19.32 0.28
N PHE A 129 0.47 -20.56 -0.04
CA PHE A 129 -0.86 -20.82 -0.60
C PHE A 129 -1.92 -20.49 0.42
N GLY A 130 -2.53 -19.32 0.27
CA GLY A 130 -3.68 -18.82 0.97
C GLY A 130 -3.97 -17.43 0.48
N THR A 131 -5.22 -17.05 0.46
CA THR A 131 -5.62 -15.65 0.25
C THR A 131 -4.84 -14.80 1.25
N ILE A 132 -3.90 -13.98 0.76
CA ILE A 132 -3.23 -13.00 1.60
C ILE A 132 -4.30 -11.95 1.92
N SER A 133 -4.94 -12.09 3.09
CA SER A 133 -5.82 -11.03 3.54
C SER A 133 -4.98 -9.78 3.76
N SER A 134 -5.45 -8.64 3.31
CA SER A 134 -4.83 -7.31 3.50
C SER A 134 -4.52 -6.96 4.97
N SER A 135 -4.96 -7.81 5.90
CA SER A 135 -4.83 -7.63 7.35
C SER A 135 -3.85 -8.59 8.03
N CYS A 136 -3.37 -9.65 7.36
CA CYS A 136 -2.59 -10.70 8.03
C CYS A 136 -1.17 -10.73 7.50
N GLY A 137 -0.25 -10.16 8.26
CA GLY A 137 1.19 -10.27 8.05
C GLY A 137 1.73 -11.70 8.24
N ILE A 138 3.01 -11.82 8.01
CA ILE A 138 3.83 -13.03 8.10
C ILE A 138 3.55 -13.86 9.37
N CYS A 139 3.09 -15.09 9.22
CA CYS A 139 2.96 -16.04 10.33
C CYS A 139 4.22 -16.90 10.47
N GLY A 140 5.01 -16.66 11.55
CA GLY A 140 6.02 -17.59 12.05
C GLY A 140 7.47 -17.09 12.04
N LYS A 141 8.26 -17.52 13.04
CA LYS A 141 9.69 -17.19 13.23
C LYS A 141 10.55 -17.54 11.99
N THR A 142 10.29 -18.69 11.36
CA THR A 142 11.00 -19.14 10.15
C THR A 142 10.89 -18.18 8.97
N SER A 143 9.81 -17.40 8.86
CA SER A 143 9.66 -16.41 7.81
C SER A 143 10.45 -15.13 8.08
N ILE A 144 10.60 -14.71 9.33
CA ILE A 144 11.37 -13.52 9.71
C ILE A 144 12.86 -13.74 9.45
N ASP A 145 13.38 -14.92 9.80
CA ASP A 145 14.77 -15.27 9.55
C ASP A 145 15.08 -15.39 8.05
N ALA A 146 14.14 -15.93 7.25
CA ALA A 146 14.28 -15.97 5.81
C ALA A 146 14.34 -14.57 5.19
N ILE A 147 13.56 -13.61 5.72
CA ILE A 147 13.58 -12.22 5.27
C ILE A 147 14.92 -11.55 5.60
N ARG A 148 15.44 -11.76 6.82
CA ARG A 148 16.77 -11.27 7.24
C ARG A 148 17.88 -11.78 6.32
N GLN A 149 17.76 -13.02 5.82
CA GLN A 149 18.73 -13.62 4.90
C GLN A 149 18.64 -13.09 3.46
N ASN A 150 17.44 -12.64 3.03
CA ASN A 150 17.21 -12.20 1.65
C ASN A 150 17.61 -10.76 1.39
N PHE A 151 17.60 -9.89 2.41
CA PHE A 151 17.87 -8.46 2.27
C PHE A 151 19.01 -8.03 3.18
N ALA A 152 20.06 -7.44 2.58
CA ALA A 152 21.12 -6.81 3.35
C ALA A 152 20.61 -5.52 4.01
N ALA A 153 21.12 -5.22 5.21
CA ALA A 153 20.88 -3.94 5.86
C ALA A 153 21.30 -2.77 4.95
N ILE A 154 20.60 -1.64 5.04
CA ILE A 154 20.95 -0.41 4.33
C ILE A 154 22.40 -0.05 4.66
N LYS A 155 23.22 0.08 3.61
CA LYS A 155 24.60 0.58 3.80
C LYS A 155 24.53 1.99 4.37
N SER A 156 25.56 2.37 5.13
CA SER A 156 25.65 3.75 5.61
C SER A 156 25.67 4.71 4.43
N VAL A 157 24.55 5.37 4.18
CA VAL A 157 24.41 6.41 3.16
C VAL A 157 24.32 7.74 3.88
N ASN A 158 25.11 8.71 3.41
CA ASN A 158 25.05 10.08 3.93
C ASN A 158 23.79 10.79 3.42
N VAL A 159 22.62 10.31 3.88
CA VAL A 159 21.31 10.85 3.51
C VAL A 159 20.71 11.47 4.74
N ARG A 160 20.28 12.72 4.64
CA ARG A 160 19.61 13.42 5.73
C ARG A 160 18.42 14.21 5.20
N ILE A 161 17.34 14.23 5.98
CA ILE A 161 16.16 15.05 5.73
C ILE A 161 16.02 16.10 6.83
N HIS A 162 15.68 17.32 6.45
CA HIS A 162 15.44 18.39 7.39
C HIS A 162 14.05 18.23 8.04
N ILE A 163 13.93 18.58 9.32
CA ILE A 163 12.70 18.48 10.10
C ILE A 163 11.51 19.20 9.39
N ASP A 164 11.71 20.40 8.89
CA ASP A 164 10.66 21.17 8.21
C ASP A 164 10.19 20.48 6.93
N THR A 165 11.14 19.88 6.20
CA THR A 165 10.83 19.08 5.02
C THR A 165 10.00 17.86 5.42
N LEU A 166 10.44 17.12 6.44
CA LEU A 166 9.74 15.95 6.95
C LEU A 166 8.30 16.28 7.37
N LEU A 167 8.11 17.37 8.11
CA LEU A 167 6.79 17.84 8.55
C LEU A 167 5.88 18.27 7.38
N SER A 168 6.43 18.60 6.23
CA SER A 168 5.62 18.98 5.04
C SER A 168 5.04 17.77 4.29
N LEU A 169 5.65 16.57 4.44
CA LEU A 169 5.32 15.39 3.63
C LEU A 169 3.86 14.93 3.78
N PRO A 170 3.26 14.87 5.00
CA PRO A 170 1.89 14.40 5.15
C PRO A 170 0.87 15.23 4.38
N ARG A 171 1.04 16.56 4.35
CA ARG A 171 0.18 17.46 3.57
C ARG A 171 0.29 17.16 2.09
N LYS A 172 1.51 17.03 1.56
CA LYS A 172 1.76 16.74 0.14
C LYS A 172 1.19 15.38 -0.28
N LEU A 173 1.33 14.35 0.58
CA LEU A 173 0.70 13.06 0.31
C LEU A 173 -0.82 13.19 0.32
N ARG A 174 -1.38 13.94 1.28
CA ARG A 174 -2.83 14.15 1.38
C ARG A 174 -3.41 14.85 0.16
N GLU A 175 -2.71 15.83 -0.39
CA GLU A 175 -3.08 16.54 -1.63
C GLU A 175 -3.10 15.60 -2.85
N ALA A 176 -2.27 14.55 -2.85
CA ALA A 176 -2.23 13.55 -3.92
C ALA A 176 -3.26 12.40 -3.75
N GLN A 177 -3.95 12.31 -2.61
CA GLN A 177 -4.94 11.27 -2.31
C GLN A 177 -6.32 11.63 -2.87
N ILE A 178 -6.54 11.37 -4.15
CA ILE A 178 -7.78 11.72 -4.86
C ILE A 178 -8.94 10.82 -4.41
N ASP A 179 -8.71 9.51 -4.31
CA ASP A 179 -9.73 8.53 -3.95
C ASP A 179 -10.09 8.62 -2.46
N PHE A 180 -9.10 8.88 -1.60
CA PHE A 180 -9.36 9.13 -0.19
C PHE A 180 -10.19 10.41 0.02
N ALA A 181 -9.98 11.45 -0.78
CA ALA A 181 -10.75 12.68 -0.67
C ALA A 181 -12.24 12.46 -0.94
N ARG A 182 -12.57 11.46 -1.76
CA ARG A 182 -13.93 11.08 -2.14
C ARG A 182 -14.55 10.06 -1.18
N THR A 183 -13.81 9.01 -0.84
CA THR A 183 -14.34 7.85 -0.12
C THR A 183 -13.99 7.80 1.36
N GLY A 184 -12.85 8.39 1.76
CA GLY A 184 -12.30 8.27 3.11
C GLY A 184 -11.82 6.85 3.49
N GLY A 185 -11.98 5.85 2.61
CA GLY A 185 -11.83 4.42 2.90
C GLY A 185 -10.60 3.76 2.28
N ILE A 186 -9.54 4.51 1.94
CA ILE A 186 -8.38 3.98 1.22
C ILE A 186 -7.07 4.45 1.86
N HIS A 187 -6.04 3.63 1.79
CA HIS A 187 -4.69 3.96 2.23
C HIS A 187 -3.85 4.55 1.09
N ALA A 188 -2.75 5.23 1.46
CA ALA A 188 -1.78 5.71 0.50
C ALA A 188 -0.35 5.46 0.94
N ALA A 189 0.54 5.32 -0.05
CA ALA A 189 1.97 5.39 0.08
C ALA A 189 2.53 6.44 -0.89
N GLY A 190 3.60 7.13 -0.48
CA GLY A 190 4.29 8.10 -1.31
C GLY A 190 5.80 8.01 -1.16
N ILE A 191 6.50 8.11 -2.28
CA ILE A 191 7.96 8.22 -2.33
C ILE A 191 8.34 9.68 -2.57
N PHE A 192 9.17 10.22 -1.68
CA PHE A 192 9.65 11.59 -1.70
C PHE A 192 11.18 11.62 -1.82
N ASP A 193 11.70 12.65 -2.47
CA ASP A 193 13.14 12.92 -2.40
C ASP A 193 13.52 13.64 -1.09
N MET A 194 14.81 13.89 -0.89
CA MET A 194 15.32 14.54 0.33
C MET A 194 14.92 16.03 0.43
N ASN A 195 14.43 16.65 -0.64
CA ASN A 195 13.86 17.99 -0.63
C ASN A 195 12.36 18.00 -0.33
N GLY A 196 11.77 16.81 -0.16
CA GLY A 196 10.34 16.63 0.10
C GLY A 196 9.48 16.85 -1.13
N GLU A 197 10.02 16.63 -2.32
CA GLU A 197 9.25 16.58 -3.55
C GLU A 197 8.64 15.19 -3.71
N LEU A 198 7.32 15.12 -3.93
CA LEU A 198 6.62 13.87 -4.17
C LEU A 198 6.96 13.33 -5.56
N LYS A 199 7.54 12.14 -5.62
CA LYS A 199 7.90 11.48 -6.89
C LYS A 199 6.81 10.51 -7.35
N ILE A 200 6.28 9.72 -6.43
CA ILE A 200 5.26 8.69 -6.71
C ILE A 200 4.27 8.69 -5.55
N ALA A 201 2.97 8.65 -5.85
CA ALA A 201 1.92 8.36 -4.88
C ALA A 201 0.98 7.31 -5.44
N ARG A 202 0.54 6.36 -4.59
CA ARG A 202 -0.47 5.36 -4.94
C ARG A 202 -1.40 5.14 -3.78
N GLU A 203 -2.67 4.91 -4.14
CA GLU A 203 -3.72 4.56 -3.19
C GLU A 203 -4.13 3.10 -3.38
N ASP A 204 -4.50 2.44 -2.29
CA ASP A 204 -5.06 1.09 -2.28
C ASP A 204 -5.80 0.85 -0.96
N ILE A 205 -6.87 0.03 -0.97
CA ILE A 205 -7.59 -0.39 0.25
C ILE A 205 -6.65 -1.13 1.20
N GLY A 206 -5.67 -1.84 0.65
CA GLY A 206 -4.59 -2.52 1.37
C GLY A 206 -3.36 -1.63 1.53
N ARG A 207 -3.02 -1.22 2.77
CA ARG A 207 -1.82 -0.42 3.01
C ARG A 207 -0.52 -1.04 2.48
N HIS A 208 -0.42 -2.38 2.46
CA HIS A 208 0.73 -3.12 1.93
C HIS A 208 0.78 -3.04 0.40
N ASN A 209 -0.39 -3.13 -0.24
CA ASN A 209 -0.51 -2.98 -1.69
C ASN A 209 -0.15 -1.57 -2.15
N ALA A 210 -0.56 -0.52 -1.41
CA ALA A 210 -0.17 0.85 -1.73
C ALA A 210 1.37 1.01 -1.74
N VAL A 211 2.08 0.33 -0.81
CA VAL A 211 3.55 0.30 -0.79
C VAL A 211 4.10 -0.51 -1.95
N ASP A 212 3.54 -1.67 -2.26
CA ASP A 212 3.98 -2.45 -3.42
C ASP A 212 3.77 -1.67 -4.73
N LYS A 213 2.65 -0.97 -4.91
CA LYS A 213 2.42 -0.13 -6.09
C LYS A 213 3.52 0.93 -6.27
N VAL A 214 3.92 1.67 -5.22
CA VAL A 214 4.97 2.68 -5.36
C VAL A 214 6.37 2.07 -5.58
N ILE A 215 6.65 0.91 -4.97
CA ILE A 215 7.89 0.17 -5.20
C ILE A 215 7.93 -0.38 -6.62
N GLY A 216 6.85 -0.98 -7.09
CA GLY A 216 6.75 -1.51 -8.44
C GLY A 216 6.89 -0.42 -9.50
N ARG A 217 6.26 0.73 -9.30
CA ARG A 217 6.48 1.89 -10.16
C ARG A 217 7.95 2.29 -10.19
N SER A 218 8.61 2.36 -9.02
CA SER A 218 10.04 2.67 -8.94
C SER A 218 10.92 1.63 -9.65
N LEU A 219 10.55 0.34 -9.59
CA LEU A 219 11.23 -0.71 -10.34
C LEU A 219 11.06 -0.46 -11.84
N LEU A 220 9.83 -0.31 -12.32
CA LEU A 220 9.51 -0.15 -13.75
C LEU A 220 10.15 1.09 -14.35
N ASP A 221 10.28 2.17 -13.57
CA ASP A 221 11.00 3.40 -13.96
C ASP A 221 12.54 3.27 -13.88
N GLY A 222 13.06 2.14 -13.39
CA GLY A 222 14.52 1.95 -13.23
C GLY A 222 15.15 2.82 -12.14
N THR A 223 14.38 3.26 -11.14
CA THR A 223 14.83 4.13 -10.04
C THR A 223 15.18 3.39 -8.76
N LEU A 224 15.07 2.06 -8.73
CA LEU A 224 15.57 1.23 -7.63
C LEU A 224 17.07 0.92 -7.80
N PRO A 225 17.83 0.80 -6.66
CA PRO A 225 17.41 1.04 -5.28
C PRO A 225 17.23 2.52 -4.96
N SER A 226 16.19 2.84 -4.20
CA SER A 226 15.80 4.23 -3.88
C SER A 226 16.54 4.80 -2.65
N GLY A 227 17.87 4.70 -2.64
CA GLY A 227 18.73 5.04 -1.50
C GLY A 227 18.75 6.52 -1.07
N ARG A 228 18.09 7.42 -1.81
CA ARG A 228 17.98 8.86 -1.50
C ARG A 228 16.52 9.31 -1.43
N HIS A 229 15.65 8.43 -0.91
CA HIS A 229 14.23 8.70 -0.83
C HIS A 229 13.68 8.41 0.58
N VAL A 230 12.51 8.97 0.84
CA VAL A 230 11.67 8.69 2.01
C VAL A 230 10.39 8.01 1.53
N LEU A 231 10.02 6.89 2.14
CA LEU A 231 8.68 6.34 2.02
C LEU A 231 7.80 6.93 3.12
N LEU A 232 6.68 7.54 2.75
CA LEU A 232 5.61 7.93 3.69
C LEU A 232 4.39 7.06 3.46
N VAL A 233 3.84 6.49 4.55
CA VAL A 233 2.58 5.73 4.53
C VAL A 233 1.51 6.43 5.37
N SER A 234 0.27 6.48 4.87
CA SER A 234 -0.87 7.05 5.59
C SER A 234 -1.32 6.19 6.78
N GLY A 235 -0.99 4.91 6.75
CA GLY A 235 -1.35 3.92 7.75
C GLY A 235 -0.28 3.68 8.82
N ARG A 236 -0.37 2.51 9.49
CA ARG A 236 0.61 2.03 10.46
C ARG A 236 1.85 1.47 9.75
N ALA A 237 3.03 1.67 10.35
CA ALA A 237 4.26 0.97 9.94
C ALA A 237 4.31 -0.40 10.63
N SER A 238 3.97 -1.46 9.91
CA SER A 238 4.15 -2.86 10.35
C SER A 238 5.54 -3.37 9.96
N PHE A 239 5.93 -4.51 10.51
CA PHE A 239 7.14 -5.23 10.09
C PHE A 239 7.23 -5.38 8.55
N GLU A 240 6.12 -5.75 7.92
CA GLU A 240 6.06 -5.96 6.47
C GLU A 240 6.30 -4.65 5.67
N ILE A 241 5.81 -3.51 6.16
CA ILE A 241 6.11 -2.21 5.54
C ILE A 241 7.62 -1.92 5.59
N VAL A 242 8.27 -2.16 6.74
CA VAL A 242 9.72 -1.97 6.90
C VAL A 242 10.50 -2.92 5.99
N GLN A 243 10.08 -4.19 5.90
CA GLN A 243 10.68 -5.19 5.00
C GLN A 243 10.58 -4.77 3.52
N LYS A 244 9.39 -4.37 3.05
CA LYS A 244 9.17 -3.91 1.67
C LYS A 244 10.05 -2.69 1.36
N THR A 245 10.15 -1.77 2.32
CA THR A 245 10.99 -0.58 2.20
C THR A 245 12.47 -0.93 2.13
N LEU A 246 12.91 -1.94 2.91
CA LEU A 246 14.27 -2.48 2.84
C LEU A 246 14.55 -3.12 1.47
N ALA A 247 13.61 -3.90 0.94
CA ALA A 247 13.72 -4.51 -0.39
C ALA A 247 13.90 -3.47 -1.50
N ALA A 248 13.25 -2.31 -1.36
CA ALA A 248 13.41 -1.18 -2.28
C ALA A 248 14.67 -0.34 -2.03
N GLY A 249 15.47 -0.65 -0.98
CA GLY A 249 16.67 0.11 -0.63
C GLY A 249 16.40 1.51 -0.07
N ILE A 250 15.20 1.78 0.45
CA ILE A 250 14.81 3.09 0.99
C ILE A 250 15.26 3.22 2.45
N PRO A 251 16.09 4.22 2.80
CA PRO A 251 16.68 4.34 4.14
C PRO A 251 15.78 4.98 5.19
N ILE A 252 14.74 5.72 4.80
CA ILE A 252 13.87 6.47 5.71
C ILE A 252 12.42 6.10 5.47
N ILE A 253 11.75 5.69 6.55
CA ILE A 253 10.33 5.33 6.58
C ILE A 253 9.62 6.29 7.52
N ALA A 254 8.55 6.90 7.04
CA ALA A 254 7.66 7.73 7.84
C ALA A 254 6.23 7.18 7.78
N ALA A 255 5.54 7.20 8.92
CA ALA A 255 4.16 6.78 9.04
C ALA A 255 3.32 7.82 9.76
N VAL A 256 2.13 8.12 9.25
CA VAL A 256 1.15 9.00 9.93
C VAL A 256 0.64 8.38 11.24
N SER A 257 0.69 7.04 11.35
CA SER A 257 0.24 6.28 12.51
C SER A 257 1.41 5.57 13.22
N ALA A 258 1.07 4.68 14.16
CA ALA A 258 2.04 3.98 15.01
C ALA A 258 2.83 2.90 14.25
N PRO A 259 4.10 2.67 14.59
CA PRO A 259 4.80 1.43 14.26
C PRO A 259 4.44 0.29 15.24
N SER A 260 4.65 -0.95 14.82
CA SER A 260 4.66 -2.10 15.75
C SER A 260 6.05 -2.27 16.38
N SER A 261 6.12 -2.97 17.54
CA SER A 261 7.40 -3.28 18.19
C SER A 261 8.36 -4.04 17.26
N LEU A 262 7.85 -5.06 16.56
CA LEU A 262 8.64 -5.84 15.60
C LEU A 262 9.15 -4.97 14.43
N ALA A 263 8.37 -3.99 13.98
CA ALA A 263 8.80 -3.04 12.95
C ALA A 263 9.96 -2.17 13.45
N VAL A 264 9.91 -1.73 14.71
CA VAL A 264 10.99 -0.93 15.33
C VAL A 264 12.28 -1.74 15.44
N ASP A 265 12.17 -2.97 15.94
CA ASP A 265 13.34 -3.84 16.09
C ASP A 265 13.98 -4.16 14.74
N PHE A 266 13.16 -4.50 13.75
CA PHE A 266 13.65 -4.78 12.39
C PHE A 266 14.24 -3.54 11.71
N ALA A 267 13.68 -2.35 11.91
CA ALA A 267 14.23 -1.11 11.37
C ALA A 267 15.62 -0.79 11.97
N ARG A 268 15.83 -1.08 13.27
CA ARG A 268 17.15 -0.95 13.90
C ARG A 268 18.16 -1.92 13.31
N GLU A 269 17.80 -3.18 13.18
CA GLU A 269 18.66 -4.24 12.61
C GLU A 269 19.01 -3.96 11.13
N SER A 270 18.05 -3.46 10.37
CA SER A 270 18.20 -3.18 8.93
C SER A 270 18.81 -1.81 8.60
N ASN A 271 19.22 -1.05 9.63
CA ASN A 271 19.79 0.30 9.49
C ASN A 271 18.84 1.27 8.75
N GLN A 272 17.54 1.20 9.04
CA GLN A 272 16.53 2.10 8.51
C GLN A 272 16.06 3.09 9.58
N THR A 273 15.88 4.36 9.20
CA THR A 273 15.23 5.36 10.05
C THR A 273 13.74 5.13 10.01
N LEU A 274 13.13 4.92 11.18
CA LEU A 274 11.69 4.72 11.33
C LEU A 274 11.07 5.86 12.12
N ILE A 275 10.16 6.56 11.47
CA ILE A 275 9.41 7.70 12.04
C ILE A 275 7.94 7.30 12.10
N GLY A 276 7.32 7.49 13.25
CA GLY A 276 5.88 7.26 13.44
C GLY A 276 5.17 8.49 13.98
N PHE A 277 3.83 8.45 13.95
CA PHE A 277 2.98 9.56 14.38
C PHE A 277 3.34 10.89 13.71
N LEU A 278 3.77 10.82 12.43
CA LEU A 278 4.11 12.03 11.68
C LEU A 278 2.84 12.84 11.37
N ARG A 279 2.51 13.72 12.32
CA ARG A 279 1.35 14.62 12.30
C ARG A 279 1.80 16.00 12.74
N PRO A 280 2.06 16.91 11.82
CA PRO A 280 2.58 18.23 12.19
C PRO A 280 1.78 18.88 13.31
N PRO A 281 2.44 19.48 14.32
CA PRO A 281 3.89 19.71 14.39
C PRO A 281 4.71 18.58 15.03
N ALA A 282 4.14 17.41 15.33
CA ALA A 282 4.76 16.35 16.11
C ALA A 282 5.07 15.08 15.32
N PHE A 283 6.09 14.34 15.75
CA PHE A 283 6.43 12.99 15.30
C PHE A 283 7.35 12.31 16.32
N ASN A 284 7.54 10.97 16.18
CA ASN A 284 8.47 10.20 16.98
C ASN A 284 9.48 9.51 16.08
N ILE A 285 10.77 9.51 16.45
CA ILE A 285 11.82 8.72 15.79
C ILE A 285 12.11 7.50 16.64
N TYR A 286 12.04 6.31 16.04
CA TYR A 286 12.22 5.02 16.73
C TYR A 286 13.59 4.37 16.46
N SER A 287 14.23 4.73 15.34
CA SER A 287 15.53 4.21 14.93
C SER A 287 16.30 5.21 14.07
N HIS A 288 17.64 5.20 14.16
CA HIS A 288 18.56 5.89 13.28
C HIS A 288 18.27 7.38 13.10
N VAL A 289 18.24 8.12 14.24
CA VAL A 289 17.92 9.56 14.30
C VAL A 289 18.90 10.43 13.51
N GLU A 290 20.12 9.97 13.29
CA GLU A 290 21.20 10.68 12.59
C GLU A 290 20.85 11.07 11.15
N ARG A 291 19.79 10.49 10.57
CA ARG A 291 19.28 10.88 9.25
C ARG A 291 18.25 11.99 9.28
N VAL A 292 17.91 12.50 10.47
CA VAL A 292 16.99 13.65 10.61
C VAL A 292 17.76 14.84 11.18
N ILE A 293 17.77 15.94 10.45
CA ILE A 293 18.32 17.22 10.93
C ILE A 293 17.24 17.89 11.76
N LEU A 294 17.44 17.94 13.09
CA LEU A 294 16.45 18.41 14.06
C LEU A 294 16.50 19.93 14.30
N GLU A 295 17.57 20.60 13.86
CA GLU A 295 17.69 22.05 13.97
C GLU A 295 16.70 22.71 12.99
N ALA A 296 15.90 23.67 13.47
CA ALA A 296 15.04 24.48 12.63
C ALA A 296 15.90 25.36 11.71
N ARG A 297 15.42 25.59 10.48
CA ARG A 297 16.08 26.54 9.54
C ARG A 297 15.75 27.96 9.90
#